data_cf0ccad752f3169f0fdd8710cafb2976
#
_entry.id   cf0ccad752f3169f0fdd8710cafb2976
#
_cell.length_a   1.000
_cell.length_b   1.000
_cell.length_c   1.000
_cell.angle_alpha   90.00
_cell.angle_beta   90.00
_cell.angle_gamma   90.00
#
_symmetry.space_group_name_H-M   'P 1'
#
loop_
_entity.id
_entity.type
_entity.pdbx_description
1 polymer ?
#
loop_
_entity_poly.entity_id
_entity_poly.type
_entity_poly.pdbx_seq_one_letter_code
_entity_poly.pdbx_strand_id
1 'polypeptide(L)'
;MSEVAVRADDLTLGYGDDRQAVSGVSFEIPLDGILGVVGEAGSGKSTLARAVAAQAGPGEGEPPHIVGGQLRVLGREIRDLSPRRRDKLMLKVGYLPQDGGNTLEPHLTVGENVAAPIYQRDEKYDRKKAGALVAQLVDAVRLPLGVMAKMPHELSRGQRQRIALARALILEPNLLVADDPTMGVDVLVRGRILTVIADLQRERAFSALVIGHDLRELRTMTEQIAVMHEGMFVGYGQVDEVLDNPLHPYVEALAATAR
;
A
#
# COMPACT_ATOMS: atom_id res chain seq x y z
N MET A 1 12.64 -22.60 -5.02
CA MET A 1 12.80 -21.19 -4.62
C MET A 1 11.42 -20.60 -4.66
N SER A 2 10.84 -20.20 -3.52
CA SER A 2 9.54 -19.52 -3.54
C SER A 2 9.68 -18.23 -4.34
N GLU A 3 8.80 -18.03 -5.30
CA GLU A 3 8.74 -16.77 -6.05
C GLU A 3 8.28 -15.67 -5.10
N VAL A 4 8.99 -14.54 -5.07
CA VAL A 4 8.70 -13.39 -4.21
C VAL A 4 8.25 -12.19 -5.06
N ALA A 5 7.23 -11.48 -4.57
CA ALA A 5 6.76 -10.26 -5.20
C ALA A 5 7.66 -9.06 -4.90
N VAL A 6 8.17 -8.99 -3.66
CA VAL A 6 9.10 -7.94 -3.22
C VAL A 6 10.24 -8.58 -2.44
N ARG A 7 11.47 -8.14 -2.73
CA ARG A 7 12.67 -8.45 -1.93
C ARG A 7 13.46 -7.18 -1.70
N ALA A 8 13.78 -6.92 -0.45
CA ALA A 8 14.71 -5.89 -0.02
C ALA A 8 15.88 -6.55 0.73
N ASP A 9 17.08 -6.19 0.34
CA ASP A 9 18.32 -6.68 0.95
C ASP A 9 19.13 -5.47 1.40
N ASP A 10 19.29 -5.27 2.72
CA ASP A 10 20.02 -4.17 3.37
C ASP A 10 19.61 -2.79 2.83
N LEU A 11 18.31 -2.60 2.59
CA LEU A 11 17.77 -1.45 1.90
C LEU A 11 17.86 -0.19 2.77
N THR A 12 18.52 0.84 2.23
CA THR A 12 18.60 2.17 2.83
C THR A 12 17.99 3.19 1.89
N LEU A 13 17.03 3.99 2.40
CA LEU A 13 16.33 5.03 1.66
C LEU A 13 16.55 6.39 2.30
N GLY A 14 16.74 7.41 1.48
CA GLY A 14 16.95 8.79 1.93
C GLY A 14 16.23 9.82 1.08
N TYR A 15 16.26 11.07 1.55
CA TYR A 15 15.79 12.26 0.85
C TYR A 15 16.90 13.31 0.82
N GLY A 16 17.17 13.87 -0.36
CA GLY A 16 18.23 14.88 -0.49
C GLY A 16 19.60 14.38 -0.05
N ASP A 17 20.44 15.29 0.43
CA ASP A 17 21.86 15.03 0.57
C ASP A 17 22.29 14.21 1.80
N ASP A 18 21.48 14.06 2.87
CA ASP A 18 21.94 13.34 4.08
C ASP A 18 20.83 12.73 4.95
N ARG A 19 19.56 12.84 4.59
CA ARG A 19 18.47 12.41 5.46
C ARG A 19 18.04 10.98 5.14
N GLN A 20 18.60 10.01 5.87
CA GLN A 20 18.14 8.63 5.83
C GLN A 20 16.80 8.49 6.58
N ALA A 21 15.81 7.94 5.89
CA ALA A 21 14.48 7.67 6.46
C ALA A 21 14.24 6.18 6.70
N VAL A 22 15.00 5.31 6.02
CA VAL A 22 15.02 3.85 6.20
C VAL A 22 16.47 3.43 6.17
N SER A 23 16.88 2.56 7.08
CA SER A 23 18.29 2.17 7.27
C SER A 23 18.41 0.64 7.40
N GLY A 24 19.03 0.00 6.40
CA GLY A 24 19.45 -1.39 6.45
C GLY A 24 18.31 -2.42 6.61
N VAL A 25 17.12 -2.18 6.06
CA VAL A 25 16.01 -3.13 6.21
C VAL A 25 16.08 -4.26 5.19
N SER A 26 15.86 -5.49 5.65
CA SER A 26 15.76 -6.68 4.80
C SER A 26 14.43 -7.40 5.03
N PHE A 27 13.71 -7.68 3.93
CA PHE A 27 12.43 -8.39 3.99
C PHE A 27 12.04 -8.98 2.65
N GLU A 28 11.09 -9.90 2.70
CA GLU A 28 10.46 -10.47 1.52
C GLU A 28 8.93 -10.43 1.64
N ILE A 29 8.26 -10.23 0.51
CA ILE A 29 6.81 -10.45 0.38
C ILE A 29 6.65 -11.58 -0.63
N PRO A 30 6.16 -12.76 -0.21
CA PRO A 30 5.88 -13.86 -1.12
C PRO A 30 4.84 -13.47 -2.17
N LEU A 31 4.82 -14.18 -3.30
CA LEU A 31 3.66 -14.10 -4.20
C LEU A 31 2.39 -14.46 -3.41
N ASP A 32 1.34 -13.71 -3.67
CA ASP A 32 0.04 -13.86 -2.99
C ASP A 32 0.10 -13.73 -1.46
N GLY A 33 1.22 -13.17 -0.93
CA GLY A 33 1.42 -12.92 0.49
C GLY A 33 1.11 -11.48 0.89
N ILE A 34 0.87 -11.27 2.19
CA ILE A 34 0.69 -9.94 2.77
C ILE A 34 1.76 -9.72 3.83
N LEU A 35 2.47 -8.59 3.75
CA LEU A 35 3.32 -8.09 4.83
C LEU A 35 2.66 -6.88 5.47
N GLY A 36 2.38 -6.96 6.77
CA GLY A 36 1.97 -5.83 7.59
C GLY A 36 3.18 -5.06 8.13
N VAL A 37 3.16 -3.73 8.07
CA VAL A 37 4.22 -2.89 8.68
C VAL A 37 3.58 -1.95 9.69
N VAL A 38 4.05 -2.02 10.94
CA VAL A 38 3.62 -1.14 12.02
C VAL A 38 4.80 -0.33 12.56
N GLY A 39 4.52 0.78 13.22
CA GLY A 39 5.53 1.63 13.85
C GLY A 39 5.02 3.04 14.10
N GLU A 40 5.80 3.83 14.81
CA GLU A 40 5.48 5.22 15.15
C GLU A 40 5.40 6.13 13.90
N ALA A 41 4.73 7.27 14.06
CA ALA A 41 4.76 8.33 13.05
C ALA A 41 6.22 8.79 12.84
N GLY A 42 6.63 8.94 11.58
CA GLY A 42 8.00 9.32 11.23
C GLY A 42 9.02 8.17 11.22
N SER A 43 8.65 6.92 11.54
CA SER A 43 9.60 5.80 11.55
C SER A 43 10.06 5.32 10.15
N GLY A 44 9.59 5.93 9.05
CA GLY A 44 10.05 5.61 7.69
C GLY A 44 9.06 4.77 6.87
N LYS A 45 7.92 4.34 7.42
CA LYS A 45 6.95 3.45 6.75
C LYS A 45 6.46 3.97 5.39
N SER A 46 6.02 5.22 5.33
CA SER A 46 5.54 5.82 4.06
C SER A 46 6.66 5.97 3.03
N THR A 47 7.91 6.17 3.49
CA THR A 47 9.10 6.17 2.62
C THR A 47 9.31 4.78 2.02
N LEU A 48 9.22 3.73 2.85
CA LEU A 48 9.29 2.34 2.41
C LEU A 48 8.15 2.01 1.44
N ALA A 49 6.90 2.40 1.76
CA ALA A 49 5.75 2.22 0.88
C ALA A 49 5.97 2.84 -0.50
N ARG A 50 6.43 4.09 -0.57
CA ARG A 50 6.70 4.78 -1.84
C ARG A 50 7.79 4.08 -2.65
N ALA A 51 8.84 3.59 -2.00
CA ALA A 51 9.90 2.83 -2.68
C ALA A 51 9.37 1.52 -3.26
N VAL A 52 8.61 0.73 -2.48
CA VAL A 52 7.98 -0.52 -2.93
C VAL A 52 6.95 -0.28 -4.03
N ALA A 53 6.24 0.88 -4.00
CA ALA A 53 5.34 1.30 -5.07
C ALA A 53 6.06 1.76 -6.35
N ALA A 54 7.40 1.53 -6.45
CA ALA A 54 8.25 1.96 -7.56
C ALA A 54 8.30 3.49 -7.77
N GLN A 55 7.99 4.26 -6.72
CA GLN A 55 8.08 5.73 -6.75
C GLN A 55 9.44 6.26 -6.27
N ALA A 56 10.39 5.39 -5.96
CA ALA A 56 11.77 5.76 -5.65
C ALA A 56 12.55 6.15 -6.92
N GLY A 57 13.39 7.18 -6.84
CA GLY A 57 14.29 7.61 -7.92
C GLY A 57 14.13 9.09 -8.28
N PRO A 58 14.92 9.61 -9.24
CA PRO A 58 14.87 11.00 -9.65
C PRO A 58 13.50 11.32 -10.28
N GLY A 59 12.87 12.41 -9.85
CA GLY A 59 11.57 12.86 -10.34
C GLY A 59 11.10 14.12 -9.61
N GLU A 60 10.04 14.74 -10.07
CA GLU A 60 9.45 15.89 -9.40
C GLU A 60 8.90 15.51 -8.02
N GLY A 61 9.14 16.33 -7.00
CA GLY A 61 8.62 16.21 -5.64
C GLY A 61 9.40 15.28 -4.71
N GLU A 62 10.71 15.30 -4.74
CA GLU A 62 11.60 14.58 -3.79
C GLU A 62 11.17 13.12 -3.51
N PRO A 63 11.16 12.24 -4.52
CA PRO A 63 10.93 10.82 -4.27
C PRO A 63 12.05 10.27 -3.37
N PRO A 64 11.81 9.23 -2.57
CA PRO A 64 12.88 8.59 -1.83
C PRO A 64 13.92 8.01 -2.81
N HIS A 65 15.21 8.12 -2.45
CA HIS A 65 16.30 7.54 -3.20
C HIS A 65 16.83 6.30 -2.50
N ILE A 66 17.22 5.28 -3.28
CA ILE A 66 17.93 4.12 -2.73
C ILE A 66 19.39 4.52 -2.53
N VAL A 67 19.78 4.75 -1.29
CA VAL A 67 21.16 5.11 -0.88
C VAL A 67 22.03 3.88 -0.75
N GLY A 68 21.52 2.79 -0.15
CA GLY A 68 22.21 1.53 0.07
C GLY A 68 21.33 0.31 -0.19
N GLY A 69 21.97 -0.87 -0.30
CA GLY A 69 21.25 -2.13 -0.49
C GLY A 69 20.56 -2.28 -1.84
N GLN A 70 19.59 -3.18 -1.90
CA GLN A 70 18.84 -3.52 -3.12
C GLN A 70 17.34 -3.61 -2.83
N LEU A 71 16.53 -3.20 -3.81
CA LEU A 71 15.06 -3.39 -3.78
C LEU A 71 14.61 -3.95 -5.13
N ARG A 72 14.00 -5.14 -5.09
CA ARG A 72 13.37 -5.77 -6.24
C ARG A 72 11.86 -5.84 -6.04
N VAL A 73 11.11 -5.38 -7.04
CA VAL A 73 9.65 -5.40 -7.06
C VAL A 73 9.20 -6.11 -8.33
N LEU A 74 8.40 -7.15 -8.20
CA LEU A 74 7.92 -8.00 -9.29
C LEU A 74 9.05 -8.40 -10.25
N GLY A 75 10.19 -8.83 -9.67
CA GLY A 75 11.39 -9.26 -10.38
C GLY A 75 12.22 -8.14 -11.02
N ARG A 76 11.90 -6.86 -10.76
CA ARG A 76 12.62 -5.69 -11.30
C ARG A 76 13.42 -5.00 -10.21
N GLU A 77 14.71 -4.74 -10.47
CA GLU A 77 15.56 -3.89 -9.62
C GLU A 77 15.09 -2.42 -9.76
N ILE A 78 14.86 -1.74 -8.62
CA ILE A 78 14.27 -0.39 -8.62
C ILE A 78 15.32 0.70 -8.84
N ARG A 79 16.54 0.54 -8.28
CA ARG A 79 17.59 1.58 -8.28
C ARG A 79 17.86 2.16 -9.67
N ASP A 80 18.05 1.29 -10.66
CA ASP A 80 18.47 1.68 -12.02
C ASP A 80 17.35 1.56 -13.06
N LEU A 81 16.11 1.66 -12.60
CA LEU A 81 14.97 1.50 -13.49
C LEU A 81 14.79 2.74 -14.38
N SER A 82 14.90 2.56 -15.70
CA SER A 82 14.63 3.66 -16.64
C SER A 82 13.15 4.12 -16.51
N PRO A 83 12.82 5.40 -16.79
CA PRO A 83 11.48 5.94 -16.66
C PRO A 83 10.42 5.07 -17.34
N ARG A 84 10.62 4.67 -18.59
CA ARG A 84 9.69 3.80 -19.35
C ARG A 84 9.46 2.43 -18.70
N ARG A 85 10.49 1.86 -18.07
CA ARG A 85 10.35 0.57 -17.36
C ARG A 85 9.65 0.75 -16.02
N ARG A 86 9.88 1.89 -15.37
CA ARG A 86 9.18 2.29 -14.14
C ARG A 86 7.69 2.45 -14.39
N ASP A 87 7.30 3.20 -15.42
CA ASP A 87 5.89 3.37 -15.80
C ASP A 87 5.20 2.02 -16.03
N LYS A 88 5.87 1.10 -16.74
CA LYS A 88 5.35 -0.27 -16.96
C LYS A 88 5.23 -1.08 -15.66
N LEU A 89 6.12 -0.87 -14.71
CA LEU A 89 6.05 -1.52 -13.40
C LEU A 89 4.90 -0.94 -12.57
N MET A 90 4.77 0.38 -12.56
CA MET A 90 3.70 1.09 -11.82
C MET A 90 2.28 0.66 -12.28
N LEU A 91 2.10 0.24 -13.54
CA LEU A 91 0.83 -0.33 -14.00
C LEU A 91 0.48 -1.69 -13.35
N LYS A 92 1.48 -2.36 -12.75
CA LYS A 92 1.32 -3.65 -12.05
C LYS A 92 1.30 -3.49 -10.53
N VAL A 93 1.49 -2.26 -10.05
CA VAL A 93 1.49 -1.93 -8.62
C VAL A 93 0.35 -0.96 -8.34
N GLY A 94 -0.62 -1.40 -7.56
CA GLY A 94 -1.65 -0.53 -7.02
C GLY A 94 -1.07 0.22 -5.82
N TYR A 95 -1.16 1.54 -5.81
CA TYR A 95 -0.72 2.34 -4.67
C TYR A 95 -1.87 3.14 -4.08
N LEU A 96 -2.14 2.89 -2.80
CA LEU A 96 -3.06 3.68 -1.97
C LEU A 96 -2.21 4.51 -0.99
N PRO A 97 -1.99 5.80 -1.25
CA PRO A 97 -1.22 6.65 -0.33
C PRO A 97 -1.98 6.94 0.95
N GLN A 98 -1.26 7.35 1.98
CA GLN A 98 -1.83 7.94 3.17
C GLN A 98 -2.79 9.08 2.78
N ASP A 99 -4.00 9.13 3.35
CA ASP A 99 -5.06 10.05 2.90
C ASP A 99 -5.46 9.92 1.41
N GLY A 100 -5.38 8.73 0.84
CA GLY A 100 -5.73 8.46 -0.57
C GLY A 100 -7.09 9.04 -1.01
N GLY A 101 -8.05 9.13 -0.08
CA GLY A 101 -9.33 9.78 -0.33
C GLY A 101 -9.25 11.26 -0.71
N ASN A 102 -8.18 11.96 -0.34
CA ASN A 102 -7.95 13.36 -0.69
C ASN A 102 -7.25 13.51 -2.06
N THR A 103 -6.79 12.42 -2.66
CA THR A 103 -6.18 12.40 -4.01
C THR A 103 -7.20 12.17 -5.13
N LEU A 104 -8.49 12.12 -4.79
CA LEU A 104 -9.55 12.06 -5.79
C LEU A 104 -9.71 13.43 -6.45
N GLU A 105 -9.84 13.42 -7.77
CA GLU A 105 -10.05 14.64 -8.56
C GLU A 105 -11.42 15.25 -8.24
N PRO A 106 -11.50 16.48 -7.71
CA PRO A 106 -12.74 17.04 -7.18
C PRO A 106 -13.78 17.36 -8.25
N HIS A 107 -13.37 17.50 -9.51
CA HIS A 107 -14.22 17.80 -10.65
C HIS A 107 -14.67 16.57 -11.45
N LEU A 108 -14.21 15.39 -11.05
CA LEU A 108 -14.64 14.12 -11.62
C LEU A 108 -15.62 13.43 -10.67
N THR A 109 -16.61 12.75 -11.21
CA THR A 109 -17.45 11.85 -10.44
C THR A 109 -16.63 10.71 -9.82
N VAL A 110 -17.20 10.04 -8.84
CA VAL A 110 -16.59 8.85 -8.21
C VAL A 110 -16.29 7.78 -9.26
N GLY A 111 -17.22 7.52 -10.17
CA GLY A 111 -17.02 6.55 -11.24
C GLY A 111 -15.88 6.92 -12.18
N GLU A 112 -15.76 8.19 -12.55
CA GLU A 112 -14.67 8.71 -13.37
C GLU A 112 -13.33 8.66 -12.64
N ASN A 113 -13.30 8.99 -11.35
CA ASN A 113 -12.10 8.86 -10.53
C ASN A 113 -11.56 7.43 -10.49
N VAL A 114 -12.44 6.44 -10.31
CA VAL A 114 -12.04 5.03 -10.30
C VAL A 114 -11.59 4.56 -11.67
N ALA A 115 -12.25 5.03 -12.75
CA ALA A 115 -11.92 4.67 -14.13
C ALA A 115 -10.67 5.39 -14.68
N ALA A 116 -10.24 6.49 -14.07
CA ALA A 116 -9.15 7.34 -14.57
C ALA A 116 -7.87 6.56 -14.97
N PRO A 117 -7.35 5.60 -14.17
CA PRO A 117 -6.17 4.84 -14.55
C PRO A 117 -6.34 4.00 -15.82
N ILE A 118 -7.57 3.53 -16.12
CA ILE A 118 -7.87 2.80 -17.37
C ILE A 118 -7.64 3.73 -18.57
N TYR A 119 -8.21 4.95 -18.52
CA TYR A 119 -8.13 5.90 -19.63
C TYR A 119 -6.75 6.55 -19.76
N GLN A 120 -6.02 6.70 -18.67
CA GLN A 120 -4.60 7.10 -18.70
C GLN A 120 -3.73 6.06 -19.44
N ARG A 121 -4.09 4.78 -19.34
CA ARG A 121 -3.39 3.69 -20.03
C ARG A 121 -3.86 3.53 -21.49
N ASP A 122 -5.15 3.66 -21.73
CA ASP A 122 -5.80 3.49 -23.05
C ASP A 122 -7.02 4.42 -23.14
N GLU A 123 -6.84 5.57 -23.77
CA GLU A 123 -7.89 6.58 -23.94
C GLU A 123 -9.11 6.05 -24.72
N LYS A 124 -8.91 5.01 -25.52
CA LYS A 124 -9.96 4.40 -26.37
C LYS A 124 -10.62 3.19 -25.73
N TYR A 125 -10.29 2.90 -24.45
CA TYR A 125 -10.87 1.76 -23.76
C TYR A 125 -12.41 1.83 -23.75
N ASP A 126 -13.07 0.70 -23.94
CA ASP A 126 -14.53 0.61 -24.02
C ASP A 126 -15.19 1.11 -22.73
N ARG A 127 -16.07 2.11 -22.86
CA ARG A 127 -16.73 2.77 -21.71
C ARG A 127 -17.66 1.83 -20.94
N LYS A 128 -18.33 0.88 -21.62
CA LYS A 128 -19.20 -0.10 -20.94
C LYS A 128 -18.37 -1.07 -20.11
N LYS A 129 -17.25 -1.55 -20.65
CA LYS A 129 -16.34 -2.42 -19.91
C LYS A 129 -15.72 -1.69 -18.70
N ALA A 130 -15.26 -0.45 -18.89
CA ALA A 130 -14.76 0.36 -17.79
C ALA A 130 -15.82 0.56 -16.70
N GLY A 131 -17.04 0.92 -17.08
CA GLY A 131 -18.17 1.07 -16.15
C GLY A 131 -18.49 -0.21 -15.36
N ALA A 132 -18.42 -1.37 -16.01
CA ALA A 132 -18.63 -2.66 -15.34
C ALA A 132 -17.52 -2.96 -14.31
N LEU A 133 -16.24 -2.71 -14.65
CA LEU A 133 -15.11 -2.89 -13.73
C LEU A 133 -15.23 -1.92 -12.53
N VAL A 134 -15.59 -0.67 -12.78
CA VAL A 134 -15.83 0.33 -11.72
C VAL A 134 -16.94 -0.15 -10.80
N ALA A 135 -18.09 -0.61 -11.34
CA ALA A 135 -19.21 -1.10 -10.54
C ALA A 135 -18.81 -2.30 -9.67
N GLN A 136 -18.06 -3.25 -10.22
CA GLN A 136 -17.53 -4.39 -9.46
C GLN A 136 -16.65 -3.95 -8.28
N LEU A 137 -15.74 -2.98 -8.50
CA LEU A 137 -14.85 -2.52 -7.44
C LEU A 137 -15.56 -1.66 -6.39
N VAL A 138 -16.52 -0.83 -6.81
CA VAL A 138 -17.35 -0.04 -5.86
C VAL A 138 -18.16 -0.97 -4.96
N ASP A 139 -18.72 -2.03 -5.50
CA ASP A 139 -19.42 -3.06 -4.71
C ASP A 139 -18.43 -3.83 -3.81
N ALA A 140 -17.28 -4.24 -4.35
CA ALA A 140 -16.24 -4.96 -3.60
C ALA A 140 -15.74 -4.16 -2.39
N VAL A 141 -15.60 -2.83 -2.50
CA VAL A 141 -15.27 -1.95 -1.36
C VAL A 141 -16.49 -1.62 -0.47
N ARG A 142 -17.58 -2.38 -0.62
CA ARG A 142 -18.80 -2.27 0.19
C ARG A 142 -19.44 -0.88 0.16
N LEU A 143 -19.56 -0.30 -1.03
CA LEU A 143 -20.29 0.94 -1.27
C LEU A 143 -21.45 0.70 -2.22
N PRO A 144 -22.60 1.38 -2.02
CA PRO A 144 -23.73 1.27 -2.94
C PRO A 144 -23.36 1.87 -4.29
N LEU A 145 -23.79 1.24 -5.40
CA LEU A 145 -23.47 1.67 -6.77
C LEU A 145 -23.90 3.11 -7.08
N GLY A 146 -24.92 3.61 -6.38
CA GLY A 146 -25.39 5.00 -6.52
C GLY A 146 -24.32 6.06 -6.18
N VAL A 147 -23.23 5.69 -5.49
CA VAL A 147 -22.14 6.64 -5.23
C VAL A 147 -21.34 6.97 -6.49
N MET A 148 -21.40 6.14 -7.54
CA MET A 148 -20.62 6.34 -8.76
C MET A 148 -20.93 7.67 -9.47
N ALA A 149 -22.17 8.15 -9.35
CA ALA A 149 -22.60 9.43 -9.93
C ALA A 149 -22.32 10.65 -9.03
N LYS A 150 -21.87 10.43 -7.80
CA LYS A 150 -21.57 11.51 -6.85
C LYS A 150 -20.18 12.10 -7.11
N MET A 151 -20.00 13.32 -6.60
CA MET A 151 -18.69 13.98 -6.54
C MET A 151 -17.96 13.61 -5.24
N PRO A 152 -16.62 13.66 -5.18
CA PRO A 152 -15.85 13.32 -3.99
C PRO A 152 -16.27 14.09 -2.73
N HIS A 153 -16.66 15.37 -2.85
CA HIS A 153 -17.09 16.19 -1.72
C HIS A 153 -18.43 15.77 -1.10
N GLU A 154 -19.23 14.97 -1.81
CA GLU A 154 -20.50 14.42 -1.30
C GLU A 154 -20.29 13.14 -0.47
N LEU A 155 -19.05 12.64 -0.40
CA LEU A 155 -18.71 11.42 0.32
C LEU A 155 -18.10 11.72 1.69
N SER A 156 -18.35 10.84 2.66
CA SER A 156 -17.59 10.84 3.91
C SER A 156 -16.11 10.50 3.66
N ARG A 157 -15.23 10.85 4.62
CA ARG A 157 -13.79 10.53 4.52
C ARG A 157 -13.56 9.03 4.31
N GLY A 158 -14.25 8.17 5.05
CA GLY A 158 -14.14 6.72 4.90
C GLY A 158 -14.68 6.19 3.57
N GLN A 159 -15.70 6.84 3.00
CA GLN A 159 -16.17 6.50 1.66
C GLN A 159 -15.13 6.90 0.59
N ARG A 160 -14.55 8.10 0.69
CA ARG A 160 -13.48 8.53 -0.22
C ARG A 160 -12.27 7.61 -0.16
N GLN A 161 -11.88 7.17 1.06
CA GLN A 161 -10.76 6.24 1.22
C GLN A 161 -11.01 4.89 0.53
N ARG A 162 -12.24 4.35 0.64
CA ARG A 162 -12.63 3.12 -0.07
C ARG A 162 -12.70 3.30 -1.59
N ILE A 163 -13.08 4.48 -2.08
CA ILE A 163 -13.03 4.80 -3.52
C ILE A 163 -11.57 4.88 -3.99
N ALA A 164 -10.66 5.48 -3.22
CA ALA A 164 -9.24 5.50 -3.54
C ALA A 164 -8.64 4.08 -3.59
N LEU A 165 -9.08 3.17 -2.70
CA LEU A 165 -8.71 1.75 -2.77
C LEU A 165 -9.24 1.10 -4.06
N ALA A 166 -10.50 1.33 -4.42
CA ALA A 166 -11.06 0.83 -5.67
C ALA A 166 -10.27 1.34 -6.89
N ARG A 167 -9.87 2.62 -6.89
CA ARG A 167 -9.01 3.20 -7.94
C ARG A 167 -7.63 2.54 -7.99
N ALA A 168 -7.01 2.23 -6.85
CA ALA A 168 -5.72 1.56 -6.80
C ALA A 168 -5.77 0.13 -7.37
N LEU A 169 -6.93 -0.52 -7.32
CA LEU A 169 -7.14 -1.90 -7.76
C LEU A 169 -7.72 -2.04 -9.18
N ILE A 170 -8.09 -0.92 -9.85
CA ILE A 170 -8.82 -0.97 -11.12
C ILE A 170 -8.03 -1.60 -12.27
N LEU A 171 -6.71 -1.51 -12.25
CA LEU A 171 -5.82 -2.12 -13.25
C LEU A 171 -5.44 -3.57 -12.92
N GLU A 172 -6.06 -4.19 -11.93
CA GLU A 172 -5.78 -5.55 -11.46
C GLU A 172 -4.28 -5.76 -11.19
N PRO A 173 -3.72 -4.99 -10.22
CA PRO A 173 -2.28 -5.04 -9.94
C PRO A 173 -1.86 -6.39 -9.36
N ASN A 174 -0.59 -6.77 -9.60
CA ASN A 174 0.03 -7.95 -8.98
C ASN A 174 0.53 -7.65 -7.54
N LEU A 175 0.70 -6.38 -7.20
CA LEU A 175 1.11 -5.93 -5.87
C LEU A 175 0.27 -4.72 -5.48
N LEU A 176 -0.33 -4.76 -4.29
CA LEU A 176 -0.96 -3.61 -3.63
C LEU A 176 -0.02 -3.07 -2.56
N VAL A 177 0.25 -1.77 -2.60
CA VAL A 177 0.90 -1.04 -1.51
C VAL A 177 -0.13 -0.10 -0.91
N ALA A 178 -0.55 -0.35 0.33
CA ALA A 178 -1.52 0.46 1.04
C ALA A 178 -0.86 1.14 2.25
N ASP A 179 -0.66 2.45 2.14
CA ASP A 179 -0.08 3.28 3.19
C ASP A 179 -1.20 3.84 4.08
N ASP A 180 -1.39 3.23 5.22
CA ASP A 180 -2.43 3.54 6.21
C ASP A 180 -3.85 3.63 5.60
N PRO A 181 -4.37 2.51 5.09
CA PRO A 181 -5.68 2.49 4.42
C PRO A 181 -6.85 2.89 5.34
N THR A 182 -6.64 2.88 6.65
CA THR A 182 -7.66 3.17 7.68
C THR A 182 -7.55 4.58 8.25
N MET A 183 -6.59 5.38 7.80
CA MET A 183 -6.37 6.72 8.32
C MET A 183 -7.60 7.63 8.20
N GLY A 184 -7.97 8.26 9.32
CA GLY A 184 -9.11 9.18 9.37
C GLY A 184 -10.47 8.54 9.14
N VAL A 185 -10.55 7.24 9.19
CA VAL A 185 -11.80 6.47 9.16
C VAL A 185 -12.25 6.19 10.60
N ASP A 186 -13.55 6.21 10.82
CA ASP A 186 -14.15 5.85 12.11
C ASP A 186 -13.69 4.46 12.55
N VAL A 187 -13.37 4.31 13.84
CA VAL A 187 -12.86 3.06 14.44
C VAL A 187 -13.77 1.86 14.13
N LEU A 188 -15.10 2.07 14.15
CA LEU A 188 -16.06 1.01 13.84
C LEU A 188 -16.03 0.52 12.38
N VAL A 189 -15.40 1.29 11.48
CA VAL A 189 -15.33 0.99 10.04
C VAL A 189 -13.94 0.53 9.60
N ARG A 190 -12.89 0.82 10.38
CA ARG A 190 -11.49 0.48 10.01
C ARG A 190 -11.31 -1.00 9.71
N GLY A 191 -11.75 -1.87 10.62
CA GLY A 191 -11.66 -3.32 10.43
C GLY A 191 -12.31 -3.80 9.12
N ARG A 192 -13.40 -3.15 8.69
CA ARG A 192 -14.07 -3.49 7.43
C ARG A 192 -13.23 -3.18 6.20
N ILE A 193 -12.41 -2.12 6.23
CA ILE A 193 -11.51 -1.78 5.11
C ILE A 193 -10.43 -2.84 4.99
N LEU A 194 -9.82 -3.23 6.09
CA LEU A 194 -8.78 -4.27 6.10
C LEU A 194 -9.35 -5.63 5.68
N THR A 195 -10.55 -5.98 6.16
CA THR A 195 -11.25 -7.19 5.69
C THR A 195 -11.48 -7.15 4.17
N VAL A 196 -11.91 -6.01 3.62
CA VAL A 196 -12.08 -5.85 2.17
C VAL A 196 -10.76 -6.07 1.41
N ILE A 197 -9.64 -5.52 1.91
CA ILE A 197 -8.32 -5.74 1.29
C ILE A 197 -7.95 -7.23 1.34
N ALA A 198 -8.14 -7.89 2.49
CA ALA A 198 -7.85 -9.32 2.65
C ALA A 198 -8.74 -10.21 1.78
N ASP A 199 -10.03 -9.90 1.68
CA ASP A 199 -10.98 -10.62 0.81
C ASP A 199 -10.59 -10.48 -0.67
N LEU A 200 -10.33 -9.24 -1.12
CA LEU A 200 -9.91 -8.97 -2.49
C LEU A 200 -8.55 -9.60 -2.83
N GLN A 201 -7.62 -9.63 -1.85
CA GLN A 201 -6.33 -10.27 -2.01
C GLN A 201 -6.50 -11.77 -2.25
N ARG A 202 -7.34 -12.46 -1.46
CA ARG A 202 -7.64 -13.88 -1.65
C ARG A 202 -8.36 -14.19 -2.95
N GLU A 203 -9.31 -13.34 -3.35
CA GLU A 203 -10.10 -13.52 -4.57
C GLU A 203 -9.30 -13.28 -5.86
N ARG A 204 -8.36 -12.32 -5.82
CA ARG A 204 -7.64 -11.84 -7.02
C ARG A 204 -6.17 -12.25 -7.05
N ALA A 205 -5.68 -12.95 -6.01
CA ALA A 205 -4.32 -13.46 -5.91
C ALA A 205 -3.24 -12.38 -6.22
N PHE A 206 -3.23 -11.28 -5.46
CA PHE A 206 -2.16 -10.30 -5.50
C PHE A 206 -1.37 -10.28 -4.18
N SER A 207 -0.12 -9.86 -4.23
CA SER A 207 0.68 -9.64 -3.04
C SER A 207 0.38 -8.26 -2.44
N ALA A 208 0.58 -8.06 -1.13
CA ALA A 208 0.34 -6.75 -0.53
C ALA A 208 1.38 -6.35 0.52
N LEU A 209 1.71 -5.05 0.52
CA LEU A 209 2.35 -4.35 1.63
C LEU A 209 1.29 -3.43 2.26
N VAL A 210 0.96 -3.66 3.53
CA VAL A 210 -0.04 -2.86 4.23
C VAL A 210 0.59 -2.22 5.46
N ILE A 211 0.62 -0.89 5.45
CA ILE A 211 1.11 -0.10 6.58
C ILE A 211 -0.08 0.27 7.47
N GLY A 212 0.10 0.13 8.77
CA GLY A 212 -0.90 0.53 9.76
C GLY A 212 -0.28 1.06 11.03
N HIS A 213 -1.11 1.63 11.88
CA HIS A 213 -0.72 2.12 13.21
C HIS A 213 -1.12 1.18 14.34
N ASP A 214 -2.13 0.33 14.12
CA ASP A 214 -2.62 -0.63 15.11
C ASP A 214 -2.32 -2.06 14.67
N LEU A 215 -1.47 -2.73 15.43
CA LEU A 215 -1.10 -4.12 15.20
C LEU A 215 -2.31 -5.06 15.29
N ARG A 216 -3.28 -4.78 16.17
CA ARG A 216 -4.50 -5.60 16.32
C ARG A 216 -5.31 -5.59 15.03
N GLU A 217 -5.35 -4.45 14.32
CA GLU A 217 -6.00 -4.34 13.03
C GLU A 217 -5.28 -5.19 11.98
N LEU A 218 -3.94 -5.11 11.89
CA LEU A 218 -3.17 -5.85 10.88
C LEU A 218 -3.17 -7.37 11.09
N ARG A 219 -3.21 -7.84 12.35
CA ARG A 219 -3.34 -9.28 12.67
C ARG A 219 -4.59 -9.93 12.08
N THR A 220 -5.61 -9.16 11.75
CA THR A 220 -6.84 -9.69 11.13
C THR A 220 -6.65 -10.08 9.66
N MET A 221 -5.56 -9.64 9.02
CA MET A 221 -5.35 -9.83 7.59
C MET A 221 -4.01 -10.49 7.23
N THR A 222 -3.05 -10.54 8.13
CA THR A 222 -1.74 -11.15 7.87
C THR A 222 -1.14 -11.78 9.10
N GLU A 223 -0.39 -12.86 8.89
CA GLU A 223 0.44 -13.51 9.89
C GLU A 223 1.89 -13.01 9.87
N GLN A 224 2.30 -12.24 8.84
CA GLN A 224 3.65 -11.68 8.73
C GLN A 224 3.65 -10.18 8.98
N ILE A 225 4.54 -9.74 9.90
CA ILE A 225 4.72 -8.33 10.23
C ILE A 225 6.19 -7.90 10.23
N ALA A 226 6.37 -6.61 10.02
CA ALA A 226 7.58 -5.87 10.36
C ALA A 226 7.21 -4.74 11.33
N VAL A 227 7.97 -4.60 12.40
CA VAL A 227 7.86 -3.49 13.35
C VAL A 227 8.97 -2.50 13.04
N MET A 228 8.59 -1.29 12.65
CA MET A 228 9.54 -0.25 12.22
C MET A 228 9.68 0.83 13.28
N HIS A 229 10.92 1.09 13.69
CA HIS A 229 11.28 2.12 14.67
C HIS A 229 12.54 2.83 14.19
N GLU A 230 12.54 4.16 14.19
CA GLU A 230 13.69 5.01 13.80
C GLU A 230 14.39 4.58 12.48
N GLY A 231 13.60 4.24 11.46
CA GLY A 231 14.10 3.85 10.14
C GLY A 231 14.54 2.38 10.03
N MET A 232 14.50 1.59 11.09
CA MET A 232 14.95 0.20 11.12
C MET A 232 13.82 -0.77 11.43
N PHE A 233 13.94 -2.02 11.00
CA PHE A 233 13.10 -3.10 11.49
C PHE A 233 13.64 -3.61 12.83
N VAL A 234 12.87 -3.41 13.89
CA VAL A 234 13.16 -3.90 15.26
C VAL A 234 12.42 -5.20 15.59
N GLY A 235 11.57 -5.67 14.70
CA GLY A 235 10.88 -6.97 14.71
C GLY A 235 10.45 -7.31 13.30
N TYR A 236 10.68 -8.56 12.85
CA TYR A 236 10.26 -9.07 11.55
C TYR A 236 10.04 -10.57 11.62
N GLY A 237 8.90 -11.05 11.15
CA GLY A 237 8.55 -12.45 11.13
C GLY A 237 7.05 -12.70 11.33
N GLN A 238 6.73 -13.91 11.83
CA GLN A 238 5.35 -14.24 12.20
C GLN A 238 4.91 -13.37 13.39
N VAL A 239 3.66 -12.91 13.35
CA VAL A 239 3.11 -11.99 14.36
C VAL A 239 3.31 -12.52 15.77
N ASP A 240 2.94 -13.79 16.01
CA ASP A 240 3.01 -14.38 17.34
C ASP A 240 4.47 -14.53 17.81
N GLU A 241 5.39 -14.94 16.92
CA GLU A 241 6.83 -15.03 17.25
C GLU A 241 7.44 -13.69 17.63
N VAL A 242 7.11 -12.63 16.87
CA VAL A 242 7.62 -11.27 17.12
C VAL A 242 7.09 -10.72 18.45
N LEU A 243 5.83 -11.03 18.82
CA LEU A 243 5.20 -10.50 20.03
C LEU A 243 5.51 -11.32 21.28
N ASP A 244 5.71 -12.64 21.14
CA ASP A 244 6.02 -13.51 22.28
C ASP A 244 7.50 -13.45 22.67
N ASN A 245 8.39 -13.12 21.72
CA ASN A 245 9.82 -12.99 21.93
C ASN A 245 10.34 -11.60 21.50
N PRO A 246 9.90 -10.51 22.13
CA PRO A 246 10.30 -9.16 21.74
C PRO A 246 11.80 -8.94 22.00
N LEU A 247 12.57 -8.63 20.96
CA LEU A 247 14.01 -8.35 21.04
C LEU A 247 14.31 -6.86 21.23
N HIS A 248 13.31 -6.01 21.19
CA HIS A 248 13.45 -4.55 21.30
C HIS A 248 12.38 -3.97 22.24
N PRO A 249 12.71 -2.98 23.11
CA PRO A 249 11.76 -2.39 24.05
C PRO A 249 10.48 -1.83 23.39
N TYR A 250 10.61 -1.30 22.18
CA TYR A 250 9.45 -0.83 21.40
C TYR A 250 8.49 -1.97 21.02
N VAL A 251 9.02 -3.13 20.64
CA VAL A 251 8.21 -4.34 20.34
C VAL A 251 7.53 -4.85 21.60
N GLU A 252 8.22 -4.84 22.76
CA GLU A 252 7.66 -5.21 24.05
C GLU A 252 6.49 -4.32 24.45
N ALA A 253 6.65 -2.98 24.32
CA ALA A 253 5.57 -2.03 24.55
C ALA A 253 4.38 -2.23 23.59
N LEU A 254 4.65 -2.52 22.31
CA LEU A 254 3.63 -2.81 21.32
C LEU A 254 2.87 -4.10 21.66
N ALA A 255 3.57 -5.17 22.05
CA ALA A 255 2.99 -6.45 22.46
C ALA A 255 2.07 -6.30 23.67
N ALA A 256 2.45 -5.47 24.66
CA ALA A 256 1.63 -5.19 25.83
C ALA A 256 0.29 -4.52 25.49
N THR A 257 0.24 -3.72 24.43
CA THR A 257 -1.00 -3.04 23.98
C THR A 257 -1.85 -3.89 23.02
N ALA A 258 -1.25 -4.93 22.42
CA ALA A 258 -1.89 -5.78 21.42
C ALA A 258 -2.59 -7.03 22.02
N ARG A 259 -2.35 -7.30 23.31
CA ARG A 259 -3.03 -8.34 24.07
C ARG A 259 -4.36 -7.84 24.63
#